data_d1875c4f88d603e0b154c2e9f677f275
#
_entry.id   d1875c4f88d603e0b154c2e9f677f275
#
_cell.length_a   1.000
_cell.length_b   1.000
_cell.length_c   1.000
_cell.angle_alpha   90.00
_cell.angle_beta   90.00
_cell.angle_gamma   90.00
#
_symmetry.space_group_name_H-M   'P 1'
#
loop_
_entity.id
_entity.type
_entity.pdbx_description
1 polymer ?
#
loop_
_entity_poly.entity_id
_entity_poly.type
_entity_poly.pdbx_seq_one_letter_code
_entity_poly.pdbx_strand_id
1 'polypeptide(L)'
;MMTTLTATTAQQAPLDVVTLGEAMAMFVAAQTGDLAEVETFTKRIAGAELNVAIGLARLGMNVGWVSRVGNDSFGRFTLQQLKKEGINYRQVTVDGHYPTGFQVKSKTADGTDPSVEYFRKGSAASHLSVTDFNPEYFGSARHL
;
A
#
# COMPACT_ATOMS: atom_id res chain seq x y z
N MET A 1 -45.83 -7.25 18.65
CA MET A 1 -44.94 -8.15 17.85
C MET A 1 -43.73 -7.35 17.40
N MET A 2 -42.61 -7.50 18.13
CA MET A 2 -41.33 -6.84 17.77
C MET A 2 -40.57 -7.77 16.82
N THR A 3 -40.43 -7.37 15.59
CA THR A 3 -39.62 -8.09 14.60
C THR A 3 -38.15 -7.71 14.81
N THR A 4 -37.39 -8.62 15.37
CA THR A 4 -35.94 -8.47 15.54
C THR A 4 -35.28 -8.61 14.16
N LEU A 5 -34.82 -7.50 13.57
CA LEU A 5 -33.96 -7.51 12.40
C LEU A 5 -32.59 -8.03 12.81
N THR A 6 -32.34 -9.31 12.55
CA THR A 6 -30.98 -9.87 12.59
C THR A 6 -30.18 -9.25 11.46
N ALA A 7 -29.22 -8.38 11.83
CA ALA A 7 -28.23 -7.89 10.90
C ALA A 7 -27.40 -9.09 10.41
N THR A 8 -27.62 -9.51 9.17
CA THR A 8 -26.77 -10.48 8.49
C THR A 8 -25.39 -9.82 8.30
N THR A 9 -24.42 -10.20 9.10
CA THR A 9 -23.01 -9.89 8.84
C THR A 9 -22.68 -10.50 7.49
N ALA A 10 -22.53 -9.67 6.47
CA ALA A 10 -22.07 -10.12 5.17
C ALA A 10 -20.71 -10.80 5.37
N GLN A 11 -20.68 -12.12 5.28
CA GLN A 11 -19.51 -12.93 5.39
C GLN A 11 -18.62 -12.56 4.21
N GLN A 12 -17.54 -11.83 4.47
CA GLN A 12 -16.59 -11.46 3.43
C GLN A 12 -16.06 -12.74 2.77
N ALA A 13 -16.03 -12.76 1.44
CA ALA A 13 -15.43 -13.87 0.69
C ALA A 13 -14.00 -14.16 1.19
N PRO A 14 -13.60 -15.43 1.28
CA PRO A 14 -12.26 -15.78 1.74
C PRO A 14 -11.19 -15.12 0.88
N LEU A 15 -10.07 -14.75 1.50
CA LEU A 15 -8.94 -14.17 0.78
C LEU A 15 -8.21 -15.26 -0.01
N ASP A 16 -7.85 -14.95 -1.24
CA ASP A 16 -6.98 -15.82 -2.04
C ASP A 16 -5.51 -15.62 -1.61
N VAL A 17 -5.11 -14.37 -1.42
CA VAL A 17 -3.74 -14.00 -1.06
C VAL A 17 -3.75 -12.92 0.00
N VAL A 18 -2.85 -13.03 0.98
CA VAL A 18 -2.47 -11.92 1.86
C VAL A 18 -1.02 -11.59 1.58
N THR A 19 -0.70 -10.33 1.37
CA THR A 19 0.68 -9.86 1.29
C THR A 19 0.95 -8.81 2.36
N LEU A 20 2.21 -8.65 2.73
CA LEU A 20 2.64 -7.63 3.68
C LEU A 20 3.91 -6.94 3.18
N GLY A 21 4.04 -5.67 3.50
CA GLY A 21 5.23 -4.91 3.09
C GLY A 21 5.00 -3.41 3.22
N GLU A 22 5.89 -2.63 2.63
CA GLU A 22 5.82 -1.18 2.65
C GLU A 22 5.25 -0.62 1.35
N ALA A 23 4.20 0.18 1.49
CA ALA A 23 3.72 1.05 0.42
C ALA A 23 4.33 2.44 0.56
N MET A 24 4.78 3.00 -0.55
CA MET A 24 5.38 4.34 -0.61
C MET A 24 4.65 5.21 -1.63
N ALA A 25 4.52 6.51 -1.32
CA ALA A 25 4.25 7.47 -2.37
C ALA A 25 5.49 7.61 -3.26
N MET A 26 5.32 7.53 -4.57
CA MET A 26 6.42 7.68 -5.53
C MET A 26 6.20 8.94 -6.35
N PHE A 27 7.18 9.82 -6.37
CA PHE A 27 7.20 11.02 -7.19
C PHE A 27 8.10 10.78 -8.41
N VAL A 28 7.48 10.63 -9.57
CA VAL A 28 8.18 10.41 -10.84
C VAL A 28 8.40 11.76 -11.51
N ALA A 29 9.65 12.09 -11.81
CA ALA A 29 10.03 13.31 -12.52
C ALA A 29 9.27 13.44 -13.86
N ALA A 30 8.70 14.62 -14.12
CA ALA A 30 8.07 14.91 -15.41
C ALA A 30 9.10 15.30 -16.48
N GLN A 31 10.26 15.83 -16.05
CA GLN A 31 11.37 16.23 -16.92
C GLN A 31 12.56 15.28 -16.72
N THR A 32 13.38 15.16 -17.75
CA THR A 32 14.70 14.50 -17.69
C THR A 32 15.73 15.44 -17.07
N GLY A 33 16.75 14.89 -16.44
CA GLY A 33 17.83 15.66 -15.82
C GLY A 33 18.06 15.30 -14.36
N ASP A 34 18.87 16.10 -13.69
CA ASP A 34 19.16 15.94 -12.26
C ASP A 34 17.89 16.17 -11.44
N LEU A 35 17.60 15.28 -10.50
CA LEU A 35 16.44 15.41 -9.59
C LEU A 35 16.45 16.71 -8.79
N ALA A 36 17.64 17.29 -8.52
CA ALA A 36 17.77 18.57 -7.86
C ALA A 36 17.22 19.75 -8.67
N GLU A 37 17.12 19.60 -10.00
CA GLU A 37 16.63 20.63 -10.92
C GLU A 37 15.19 20.38 -11.39
N VAL A 38 14.63 19.23 -11.07
CA VAL A 38 13.25 18.88 -11.49
C VAL A 38 12.23 19.61 -10.62
N GLU A 39 11.36 20.38 -11.25
CA GLU A 39 10.32 21.15 -10.56
C GLU A 39 8.97 20.42 -10.51
N THR A 40 8.71 19.49 -11.44
CA THR A 40 7.39 18.88 -11.61
C THR A 40 7.47 17.35 -11.51
N PHE A 41 6.60 16.79 -10.69
CA PHE A 41 6.51 15.35 -10.45
C PHE A 41 5.08 14.84 -10.61
N THR A 42 4.96 13.59 -11.04
CA THR A 42 3.69 12.87 -11.02
C THR A 42 3.70 11.89 -9.86
N LYS A 43 2.69 11.98 -8.99
CA LYS A 43 2.55 11.06 -7.85
C LYS A 43 1.97 9.72 -8.30
N ARG A 44 2.61 8.65 -7.87
CA ARG A 44 2.22 7.24 -8.07
C ARG A 44 2.31 6.50 -6.74
N ILE A 45 1.81 5.26 -6.71
CA ILE A 45 2.04 4.33 -5.61
C ILE A 45 3.20 3.39 -5.98
N ALA A 46 4.01 2.99 -4.99
CA ALA A 46 5.09 2.03 -5.13
C ALA A 46 5.14 1.09 -3.93
N GLY A 47 5.83 -0.02 -4.11
CA GLY A 47 6.02 -1.10 -3.14
C GLY A 47 6.05 -2.42 -3.89
N ALA A 48 7.10 -3.23 -3.71
CA ALA A 48 7.26 -4.48 -4.45
C ALA A 48 6.09 -5.43 -4.21
N GLU A 49 5.79 -5.70 -2.94
CA GLU A 49 4.70 -6.57 -2.51
C GLU A 49 3.33 -5.96 -2.85
N LEU A 50 3.20 -4.63 -2.76
CA LEU A 50 1.97 -3.94 -3.14
C LEU A 50 1.71 -4.03 -4.65
N ASN A 51 2.75 -3.97 -5.48
CA ASN A 51 2.60 -4.15 -6.92
C ASN A 51 2.08 -5.56 -7.25
N VAL A 52 2.54 -6.59 -6.51
CA VAL A 52 2.01 -7.95 -6.63
C VAL A 52 0.54 -7.98 -6.20
N ALA A 53 0.20 -7.39 -5.06
CA ALA A 53 -1.18 -7.31 -4.57
C ALA A 53 -2.12 -6.65 -5.60
N ILE A 54 -1.71 -5.53 -6.18
CA ILE A 54 -2.48 -4.82 -7.22
C ILE A 54 -2.64 -5.70 -8.47
N GLY A 55 -1.55 -6.34 -8.92
CA GLY A 55 -1.59 -7.23 -10.07
C GLY A 55 -2.58 -8.39 -9.87
N LEU A 56 -2.53 -9.05 -8.72
CA LEU A 56 -3.43 -10.15 -8.39
C LEU A 56 -4.89 -9.69 -8.25
N ALA A 57 -5.14 -8.54 -7.63
CA ALA A 57 -6.49 -7.96 -7.52
C ALA A 57 -7.08 -7.66 -8.91
N ARG A 58 -6.28 -7.11 -9.82
CA ARG A 58 -6.69 -6.85 -11.23
C ARG A 58 -6.95 -8.13 -12.03
N LEU A 59 -6.35 -9.26 -11.63
CA LEU A 59 -6.64 -10.59 -12.17
C LEU A 59 -7.88 -11.24 -11.53
N GLY A 60 -8.59 -10.54 -10.66
CA GLY A 60 -9.84 -10.98 -10.05
C GLY A 60 -9.69 -11.77 -8.75
N MET A 61 -8.50 -11.78 -8.15
CA MET A 61 -8.28 -12.42 -6.85
C MET A 61 -8.72 -11.52 -5.70
N ASN A 62 -9.19 -12.13 -4.61
CA ASN A 62 -9.46 -11.46 -3.35
C ASN A 62 -8.14 -11.30 -2.57
N VAL A 63 -7.59 -10.11 -2.56
CA VAL A 63 -6.26 -9.84 -1.98
C VAL A 63 -6.40 -9.02 -0.70
N GLY A 64 -5.67 -9.42 0.35
CA GLY A 64 -5.46 -8.66 1.57
C GLY A 64 -4.07 -8.03 1.61
N TRP A 65 -3.97 -6.84 2.18
CA TRP A 65 -2.73 -6.10 2.37
C TRP A 65 -2.54 -5.75 3.83
N VAL A 66 -1.38 -6.12 4.39
CA VAL A 66 -0.99 -5.81 5.77
C VAL A 66 0.18 -4.85 5.75
N SER A 67 0.06 -3.73 6.45
CA SER A 67 1.11 -2.70 6.47
C SER A 67 0.88 -1.72 7.62
N ARG A 68 1.81 -0.75 7.72
CA ARG A 68 1.62 0.49 8.47
C ARG A 68 1.81 1.68 7.55
N VAL A 69 0.97 2.70 7.72
CA VAL A 69 1.11 4.00 7.06
C VAL A 69 1.02 5.10 8.10
N GLY A 70 1.63 6.24 7.85
CA GLY A 70 1.51 7.40 8.73
C GLY A 70 0.13 8.05 8.66
N ASN A 71 -0.24 8.77 9.71
CA ASN A 71 -1.41 9.64 9.70
C ASN A 71 -1.13 10.94 8.94
N ASP A 72 -0.78 10.80 7.68
CA ASP A 72 -0.37 11.89 6.78
C ASP A 72 -1.03 11.79 5.39
N SER A 73 -0.70 12.72 4.51
CA SER A 73 -1.25 12.77 3.15
C SER A 73 -0.89 11.55 2.32
N PHE A 74 0.31 10.98 2.53
CA PHE A 74 0.77 9.82 1.77
C PHE A 74 0.12 8.53 2.29
N GLY A 75 -0.12 8.44 3.60
CA GLY A 75 -0.90 7.36 4.19
C GLY A 75 -2.33 7.35 3.65
N ARG A 76 -3.00 8.50 3.67
CA ARG A 76 -4.35 8.63 3.07
C ARG A 76 -4.36 8.28 1.58
N PHE A 77 -3.35 8.74 0.83
CA PHE A 77 -3.20 8.39 -0.58
C PHE A 77 -3.07 6.88 -0.78
N THR A 78 -2.23 6.22 0.03
CA THR A 78 -2.06 4.76 -0.01
C THR A 78 -3.39 4.04 0.21
N LEU A 79 -4.12 4.39 1.27
CA LEU A 79 -5.43 3.77 1.56
C LEU A 79 -6.45 4.00 0.44
N GLN A 80 -6.44 5.18 -0.19
CA GLN A 80 -7.29 5.46 -1.36
C GLN A 80 -6.95 4.57 -2.56
N GLN A 81 -5.65 4.31 -2.81
CA GLN A 81 -5.22 3.42 -3.89
C GLN A 81 -5.64 1.97 -3.61
N LEU A 82 -5.44 1.47 -2.38
CA LEU A 82 -5.89 0.14 -1.98
C LEU A 82 -7.40 -0.03 -2.19
N LYS A 83 -8.18 0.96 -1.75
CA LYS A 83 -9.64 0.97 -1.96
C LYS A 83 -10.01 0.94 -3.44
N LYS A 84 -9.34 1.75 -4.27
CA LYS A 84 -9.57 1.83 -5.72
C LYS A 84 -9.31 0.49 -6.42
N GLU A 85 -8.27 -0.22 -5.99
CA GLU A 85 -7.89 -1.52 -6.55
C GLU A 85 -8.69 -2.70 -5.94
N GLY A 86 -9.62 -2.43 -5.01
CA GLY A 86 -10.44 -3.46 -4.37
C GLY A 86 -9.69 -4.36 -3.39
N ILE A 87 -8.52 -3.91 -2.91
CA ILE A 87 -7.70 -4.65 -1.96
C ILE A 87 -8.26 -4.48 -0.54
N ASN A 88 -8.34 -5.57 0.20
CA ASN A 88 -8.73 -5.56 1.61
C ASN A 88 -7.56 -5.02 2.46
N TYR A 89 -7.75 -3.84 3.05
CA TYR A 89 -6.73 -3.15 3.85
C TYR A 89 -7.11 -2.99 5.33
N ARG A 90 -8.03 -3.80 5.82
CA ARG A 90 -8.50 -3.71 7.24
C ARG A 90 -7.40 -3.98 8.26
N GLN A 91 -6.29 -4.58 7.85
CA GLN A 91 -5.09 -4.82 8.66
C GLN A 91 -3.97 -3.82 8.35
N VAL A 92 -4.30 -2.66 7.77
CA VAL A 92 -3.35 -1.55 7.66
C VAL A 92 -3.52 -0.64 8.87
N THR A 93 -2.46 -0.54 9.67
CA THR A 93 -2.42 0.35 10.84
C THR A 93 -2.08 1.76 10.40
N VAL A 94 -2.85 2.74 10.85
CA VAL A 94 -2.52 4.17 10.69
C VAL A 94 -1.76 4.62 11.92
N ASP A 95 -0.48 4.93 11.73
CA ASP A 95 0.45 5.30 12.80
C ASP A 95 0.44 6.82 13.01
N GLY A 96 0.25 7.26 14.26
CA GLY A 96 0.23 8.67 14.62
C GLY A 96 1.62 9.27 14.89
N HIS A 97 2.67 8.45 14.94
CA HIS A 97 4.02 8.87 15.35
C HIS A 97 5.02 8.84 14.20
N TYR A 98 4.90 7.89 13.28
CA TYR A 98 5.85 7.69 12.20
C TYR A 98 5.24 8.03 10.85
N PRO A 99 5.99 8.68 9.93
CA PRO A 99 5.47 9.09 8.64
C PRO A 99 5.37 7.93 7.66
N THR A 100 4.56 8.10 6.62
CA THR A 100 4.57 7.22 5.46
C THR A 100 5.85 7.44 4.66
N GLY A 101 6.53 6.35 4.27
CA GLY A 101 7.69 6.41 3.38
C GLY A 101 7.32 6.93 1.99
N PHE A 102 8.27 7.57 1.33
CA PHE A 102 8.14 7.99 -0.06
C PHE A 102 9.44 7.82 -0.82
N GLN A 103 9.37 7.91 -2.13
CA GLN A 103 10.53 7.86 -3.02
C GLN A 103 10.39 8.86 -4.17
N VAL A 104 11.52 9.29 -4.69
CA VAL A 104 11.61 10.16 -5.86
C VAL A 104 12.35 9.41 -6.95
N LYS A 105 11.78 9.39 -8.16
CA LYS A 105 12.29 8.64 -9.31
C LYS A 105 12.60 9.58 -10.46
N SER A 106 13.83 9.50 -10.98
CA SER A 106 14.22 10.28 -12.15
C SER A 106 13.52 9.79 -13.42
N LYS A 107 13.57 10.60 -14.46
CA LYS A 107 13.14 10.25 -15.81
C LYS A 107 14.34 10.24 -16.75
N THR A 108 14.51 9.15 -17.48
CA THR A 108 15.55 8.99 -18.48
C THR A 108 14.96 9.07 -19.89
N ALA A 109 15.75 9.59 -20.85
CA ALA A 109 15.33 9.69 -22.25
C ALA A 109 15.97 8.61 -23.13
N ASP A 110 17.06 8.00 -22.66
CA ASP A 110 17.94 7.10 -23.40
C ASP A 110 17.72 5.61 -23.13
N GLY A 111 16.68 5.29 -22.32
CA GLY A 111 16.37 3.91 -21.95
C GLY A 111 17.25 3.34 -20.84
N THR A 112 18.13 4.14 -20.23
CA THR A 112 18.87 3.73 -19.03
C THR A 112 17.92 3.62 -17.83
N ASP A 113 18.32 2.85 -16.82
CA ASP A 113 17.53 2.72 -15.60
C ASP A 113 17.46 4.06 -14.85
N PRO A 114 16.25 4.50 -14.46
CA PRO A 114 16.10 5.71 -13.69
C PRO A 114 16.67 5.56 -12.28
N SER A 115 17.29 6.60 -11.75
CA SER A 115 17.69 6.66 -10.35
C SER A 115 16.47 6.79 -9.43
N VAL A 116 16.57 6.20 -8.24
CA VAL A 116 15.53 6.28 -7.20
C VAL A 116 16.16 6.67 -5.88
N GLU A 117 15.63 7.73 -5.29
CA GLU A 117 16.00 8.16 -3.93
C GLU A 117 14.88 7.77 -2.96
N TYR A 118 15.25 7.11 -1.87
CA TYR A 118 14.33 6.58 -0.89
C TYR A 118 14.32 7.42 0.40
N PHE A 119 13.13 7.84 0.81
CA PHE A 119 12.88 8.55 2.06
C PHE A 119 11.97 7.69 2.94
N ARG A 120 12.51 6.58 3.43
CA ARG A 120 11.76 5.55 4.17
C ARG A 120 12.39 5.15 5.51
N LYS A 121 13.55 5.69 5.85
CA LYS A 121 14.18 5.42 7.15
C LYS A 121 13.29 5.97 8.27
N GLY A 122 12.88 5.10 9.20
CA GLY A 122 11.95 5.47 10.26
C GLY A 122 10.51 5.72 9.78
N SER A 123 10.12 5.17 8.62
CA SER A 123 8.72 5.19 8.18
C SER A 123 7.83 4.33 9.08
N ALA A 124 6.53 4.56 9.06
CA ALA A 124 5.55 3.75 9.78
C ALA A 124 5.70 2.26 9.44
N ALA A 125 5.86 1.90 8.17
CA ALA A 125 6.04 0.53 7.75
C ALA A 125 7.36 -0.10 8.24
N SER A 126 8.41 0.70 8.49
CA SER A 126 9.66 0.19 9.10
C SER A 126 9.48 -0.29 10.55
N HIS A 127 8.33 0.01 11.17
CA HIS A 127 7.94 -0.41 12.51
C HIS A 127 6.93 -1.57 12.50
N LEU A 128 6.70 -2.20 11.33
CA LEU A 128 5.95 -3.46 11.29
C LEU A 128 6.56 -4.48 12.24
N SER A 129 5.74 -5.11 13.05
CA SER A 129 6.16 -6.05 14.07
C SER A 129 5.14 -7.16 14.26
N VAL A 130 5.44 -8.10 15.16
CA VAL A 130 4.52 -9.19 15.52
C VAL A 130 3.17 -8.70 16.04
N THR A 131 3.08 -7.47 16.52
CA THR A 131 1.80 -6.87 16.97
C THR A 131 0.84 -6.56 15.81
N ASP A 132 1.36 -6.48 14.58
CA ASP A 132 0.56 -6.30 13.37
C ASP A 132 0.08 -7.63 12.78
N PHE A 133 0.54 -8.74 13.36
CA PHE A 133 0.18 -10.08 12.92
C PHE A 133 -1.17 -10.50 13.54
N ASN A 134 -2.16 -10.73 12.68
CA ASN A 134 -3.45 -11.29 13.05
C ASN A 134 -3.54 -12.72 12.49
N PRO A 135 -3.40 -13.77 13.34
CA PRO A 135 -3.39 -15.17 12.88
C PRO A 135 -4.65 -15.56 12.10
N GLU A 136 -5.82 -15.08 12.51
CA GLU A 136 -7.09 -15.38 11.84
C GLU A 136 -7.13 -14.77 10.44
N TYR A 137 -6.63 -13.53 10.32
CA TYR A 137 -6.59 -12.85 9.02
C TYR A 137 -5.64 -13.53 8.05
N PHE A 138 -4.42 -13.85 8.49
CA PHE A 138 -3.45 -14.57 7.65
C PHE A 138 -3.92 -15.98 7.35
N GLY A 139 -4.49 -16.69 8.34
CA GLY A 139 -5.02 -18.05 8.18
C GLY A 139 -6.28 -18.12 7.31
N SER A 140 -6.95 -17.01 7.02
CA SER A 140 -8.10 -16.96 6.12
C SER A 140 -7.72 -16.96 4.63
N ALA A 141 -6.46 -16.73 4.31
CA ALA A 141 -5.96 -16.71 2.94
C ALA A 141 -5.39 -18.07 2.52
N ARG A 142 -5.46 -18.35 1.23
CA ARG A 142 -4.88 -19.57 0.64
C ARG A 142 -3.37 -19.49 0.49
N HIS A 143 -2.85 -18.26 0.29
CA HIS A 143 -1.44 -17.97 0.04
C HIS A 143 -0.97 -16.72 0.79
N LEU A 144 0.31 -16.70 1.13
CA LEU A 144 1.06 -15.58 1.69
C LEU A 144 2.22 -15.23 0.76
#